data_dc387fefb380ebbed8f2197ad93c3b29
#
_entry.id   dc387fefb380ebbed8f2197ad93c3b29
#
_cell.length_a   1.000
_cell.length_b   1.000
_cell.length_c   1.000
_cell.angle_alpha   90.00
_cell.angle_beta   90.00
_cell.angle_gamma   90.00
#
_symmetry.space_group_name_H-M   'P 1'
#
loop_
_entity.id
_entity.type
_entity.pdbx_description
1 polymer ?
#
loop_
_entity_poly.entity_id
_entity_poly.type
_entity_poly.pdbx_seq_one_letter_code
_entity_poly.pdbx_strand_id
1 'polypeptide(L)'
;MKKRLKRNYVFRFILFFIFIALIAAIVFGNFFVAPYITNITTADSIRYPDKKIVNVEVENYFFKFNKTTWCLLVETNGVPNVNDSGWVKANNGYCSFITDLSSYDVYVKDSYGNISDVDKRKQKEKNIKKIPMSNENIYLYPTQQQKVNVNDENIQTVQWKSDDEKIATVDNNGIISGISAGTTTIKAIYKENYYGEVKVIVTNLIEKPDASAKKEYVKCRQFSDDEAQLLDDILEEKIKEAGYQTRAGVVAAARFLTLDFSYRVPYFYENGRLENYEPYQYVDGEGRYYHKGLYLSTKKIKDLKANFVGPAIWGCNLQNYTDWNGVYVTGQLYPNGLDCSGFVTWALLNGGFDVGDIGAGTDPAHKDLTDLGQKVYITEELMASGKVKVGDLIGLDGHMAILAGWDSQNYYIAESLNTTGGVVMTTVARTKLVNNSIYRYIILMDEVYKTDGNLTNMW
;
A
#
# COMPACT_ATOMS: atom_id res chain seq x y z
N MET A 1 -46.60 -27.86 -54.07
CA MET A 1 -46.20 -28.64 -52.87
C MET A 1 -44.87 -29.40 -53.06
N LYS A 2 -44.61 -30.10 -54.14
CA LYS A 2 -43.36 -30.88 -54.35
C LYS A 2 -42.02 -30.06 -54.33
N LYS A 3 -41.98 -28.80 -54.78
CA LYS A 3 -40.77 -27.97 -54.77
C LYS A 3 -40.36 -27.52 -53.36
N ARG A 4 -41.32 -27.31 -52.43
CA ARG A 4 -41.07 -26.92 -51.06
C ARG A 4 -40.52 -28.07 -50.21
N LEU A 5 -41.00 -29.29 -50.45
CA LEU A 5 -40.48 -30.51 -49.80
C LEU A 5 -39.02 -30.80 -50.21
N LYS A 6 -38.66 -30.75 -51.52
CA LYS A 6 -37.27 -30.95 -51.96
C LYS A 6 -36.29 -29.93 -51.32
N ARG A 7 -36.67 -28.66 -51.15
CA ARG A 7 -35.83 -27.61 -50.53
C ARG A 7 -35.57 -27.89 -49.05
N ASN A 8 -36.56 -28.45 -48.36
CA ASN A 8 -36.40 -28.80 -46.93
C ASN A 8 -35.51 -30.06 -46.75
N TYR A 9 -35.52 -30.99 -47.67
CA TYR A 9 -34.63 -32.16 -47.63
C TYR A 9 -33.17 -31.76 -47.92
N VAL A 10 -32.95 -30.91 -48.90
CA VAL A 10 -31.58 -30.39 -49.21
C VAL A 10 -31.05 -29.58 -48.05
N PHE A 11 -31.85 -28.72 -47.41
CA PHE A 11 -31.46 -27.95 -46.26
C PHE A 11 -31.11 -28.82 -45.03
N ARG A 12 -31.93 -29.87 -44.78
CA ARG A 12 -31.65 -30.84 -43.71
C ARG A 12 -30.40 -31.66 -43.98
N PHE A 13 -30.14 -31.98 -45.21
CA PHE A 13 -28.96 -32.72 -45.67
C PHE A 13 -27.70 -31.83 -45.47
N ILE A 14 -27.74 -30.57 -45.83
CA ILE A 14 -26.64 -29.60 -45.61
C ILE A 14 -26.39 -29.45 -44.12
N LEU A 15 -27.42 -29.28 -43.30
CA LEU A 15 -27.28 -29.16 -41.83
C LEU A 15 -26.66 -30.42 -41.22
N PHE A 16 -27.01 -31.61 -41.72
CA PHE A 16 -26.43 -32.86 -41.26
C PHE A 16 -24.94 -32.97 -41.59
N PHE A 17 -24.49 -32.53 -42.77
CA PHE A 17 -23.08 -32.51 -43.12
C PHE A 17 -22.30 -31.44 -42.34
N ILE A 18 -22.88 -30.28 -42.09
CA ILE A 18 -22.28 -29.26 -41.20
C ILE A 18 -22.12 -29.83 -39.80
N PHE A 19 -23.10 -30.55 -39.27
CA PHE A 19 -23.05 -31.18 -37.97
C PHE A 19 -21.97 -32.26 -37.87
N ILE A 20 -21.86 -33.12 -38.90
CA ILE A 20 -20.77 -34.12 -38.99
C ILE A 20 -19.41 -33.45 -39.10
N ALA A 21 -19.26 -32.39 -39.88
CA ALA A 21 -18.03 -31.64 -40.03
C ALA A 21 -17.62 -30.97 -38.69
N LEU A 22 -18.59 -30.44 -37.94
CA LEU A 22 -18.38 -29.90 -36.59
C LEU A 22 -17.93 -30.97 -35.61
N ILE A 23 -18.56 -32.14 -35.59
CA ILE A 23 -18.14 -33.25 -34.73
C ILE A 23 -16.74 -33.73 -35.13
N ALA A 24 -16.45 -33.87 -36.42
CA ALA A 24 -15.11 -34.24 -36.89
C ALA A 24 -14.03 -33.22 -36.48
N ALA A 25 -14.34 -31.94 -36.59
CA ALA A 25 -13.44 -30.85 -36.16
C ALA A 25 -13.19 -30.88 -34.63
N ILE A 26 -14.24 -31.14 -33.84
CA ILE A 26 -14.13 -31.27 -32.36
C ILE A 26 -13.29 -32.50 -32.00
N VAL A 27 -13.56 -33.65 -32.63
CA VAL A 27 -12.81 -34.89 -32.41
C VAL A 27 -11.34 -34.69 -32.79
N PHE A 28 -11.09 -34.16 -34.00
CA PHE A 28 -9.72 -33.89 -34.44
C PHE A 28 -8.99 -32.94 -33.50
N GLY A 29 -9.61 -31.80 -33.13
CA GLY A 29 -9.00 -30.82 -32.24
C GLY A 29 -8.73 -31.39 -30.85
N ASN A 30 -9.61 -32.27 -30.32
CA ASN A 30 -9.40 -32.85 -28.99
C ASN A 30 -8.36 -33.99 -28.96
N PHE A 31 -8.23 -34.79 -30.00
CA PHE A 31 -7.38 -35.98 -29.98
C PHE A 31 -6.05 -35.81 -30.71
N PHE A 32 -5.94 -34.90 -31.66
CA PHE A 32 -4.79 -34.78 -32.55
C PHE A 32 -4.07 -33.42 -32.52
N VAL A 33 -4.64 -32.41 -31.88
CA VAL A 33 -4.02 -31.09 -31.80
C VAL A 33 -3.44 -30.88 -30.40
N ALA A 34 -2.14 -30.61 -30.33
CA ALA A 34 -1.45 -30.29 -29.11
C ALA A 34 -1.98 -28.97 -28.49
N PRO A 35 -1.92 -28.81 -27.17
CA PRO A 35 -2.15 -27.52 -26.55
C PRO A 35 -1.09 -26.50 -27.01
N TYR A 36 -1.34 -25.22 -26.80
CA TYR A 36 -0.43 -24.17 -27.20
C TYR A 36 -0.12 -23.23 -26.04
N ILE A 37 1.03 -22.58 -26.11
CA ILE A 37 1.48 -21.59 -25.12
C ILE A 37 0.88 -20.24 -25.51
N THR A 38 0.21 -19.58 -24.57
CA THR A 38 -0.34 -18.24 -24.77
C THR A 38 0.62 -17.16 -24.28
N ASN A 39 1.36 -17.45 -23.20
CA ASN A 39 2.28 -16.50 -22.62
C ASN A 39 3.43 -17.21 -21.88
N ILE A 40 4.62 -16.59 -21.87
CA ILE A 40 5.75 -16.99 -21.04
C ILE A 40 6.28 -15.73 -20.36
N THR A 41 6.35 -15.73 -19.04
CA THR A 41 6.97 -14.66 -18.25
C THR A 41 8.14 -15.19 -17.47
N THR A 42 9.19 -14.39 -17.35
CA THR A 42 10.40 -14.73 -16.61
C THR A 42 10.67 -13.67 -15.55
N ALA A 43 10.98 -14.09 -14.34
CA ALA A 43 11.37 -13.24 -13.22
C ALA A 43 12.57 -13.83 -12.48
N ASP A 44 13.37 -13.00 -11.84
CA ASP A 44 14.44 -13.49 -10.95
C ASP A 44 13.82 -14.12 -9.70
N SER A 45 14.42 -15.22 -9.24
CA SER A 45 13.93 -15.91 -8.05
C SER A 45 14.44 -15.23 -6.78
N ILE A 46 13.53 -14.77 -5.93
CA ILE A 46 13.89 -14.19 -4.61
C ILE A 46 14.52 -15.25 -3.69
N ARG A 47 14.07 -16.50 -3.83
CA ARG A 47 14.54 -17.60 -2.98
C ARG A 47 15.89 -18.19 -3.41
N TYR A 48 16.21 -18.09 -4.70
CA TYR A 48 17.43 -18.62 -5.32
C TYR A 48 18.04 -17.54 -6.22
N PRO A 49 19.00 -16.74 -5.71
CA PRO A 49 19.50 -15.54 -6.42
C PRO A 49 20.10 -15.80 -7.83
N ASP A 50 20.56 -17.03 -8.07
CA ASP A 50 21.17 -17.43 -9.34
C ASP A 50 20.18 -18.13 -10.30
N LYS A 51 18.89 -18.16 -9.93
CA LYS A 51 17.86 -18.86 -10.71
C LYS A 51 16.73 -17.93 -11.12
N LYS A 52 16.10 -18.27 -12.24
CA LYS A 52 14.92 -17.59 -12.76
C LYS A 52 13.66 -18.41 -12.51
N ILE A 53 12.54 -17.73 -12.33
CA ILE A 53 11.20 -18.32 -12.33
C ILE A 53 10.63 -18.12 -13.72
N VAL A 54 10.24 -19.20 -14.40
CA VAL A 54 9.58 -19.17 -15.70
C VAL A 54 8.14 -19.61 -15.52
N ASN A 55 7.20 -18.72 -15.77
CA ASN A 55 5.77 -19.00 -15.74
C ASN A 55 5.24 -19.14 -17.15
N VAL A 56 4.49 -20.21 -17.40
CA VAL A 56 3.97 -20.58 -18.69
C VAL A 56 2.45 -20.67 -18.62
N GLU A 57 1.77 -19.89 -19.45
CA GLU A 57 0.33 -19.97 -19.63
C GLU A 57 0.00 -20.81 -20.87
N VAL A 58 -0.93 -21.73 -20.71
CA VAL A 58 -1.26 -22.69 -21.76
C VAL A 58 -2.76 -22.80 -21.98
N GLU A 59 -3.16 -22.93 -23.24
CA GLU A 59 -4.54 -23.16 -23.63
C GLU A 59 -4.65 -24.34 -24.56
N ASN A 60 -5.85 -24.94 -24.61
CA ASN A 60 -6.20 -25.99 -25.56
C ASN A 60 -7.01 -25.40 -26.72
N TYR A 61 -6.74 -25.87 -27.95
CA TYR A 61 -7.63 -25.60 -29.05
C TYR A 61 -8.98 -26.28 -28.82
N PHE A 62 -10.04 -25.56 -29.12
CA PHE A 62 -11.43 -26.04 -28.99
C PHE A 62 -11.86 -26.45 -27.58
N PHE A 63 -13.12 -26.68 -27.40
CA PHE A 63 -13.80 -26.89 -26.11
C PHE A 63 -12.97 -27.59 -25.03
N LYS A 64 -12.92 -26.99 -23.83
CA LYS A 64 -12.21 -27.49 -22.63
C LYS A 64 -12.80 -28.79 -22.09
N PHE A 65 -12.78 -29.87 -22.88
CA PHE A 65 -13.15 -31.18 -22.36
C PHE A 65 -11.94 -31.81 -21.66
N ASN A 66 -11.87 -31.60 -20.33
CA ASN A 66 -11.02 -32.34 -19.36
C ASN A 66 -9.61 -32.77 -19.83
N LYS A 67 -8.99 -32.05 -20.77
CA LYS A 67 -7.60 -32.30 -21.14
C LYS A 67 -6.69 -31.82 -20.04
N THR A 68 -5.98 -32.75 -19.41
CA THR A 68 -4.84 -32.37 -18.57
C THR A 68 -3.68 -31.96 -19.48
N THR A 69 -3.07 -30.85 -19.17
CA THR A 69 -1.88 -30.31 -19.85
C THR A 69 -0.66 -30.39 -18.95
N TRP A 70 0.50 -30.55 -19.55
CA TRP A 70 1.81 -30.48 -18.85
C TRP A 70 2.73 -29.61 -19.66
N CYS A 71 3.62 -28.90 -18.97
CA CYS A 71 4.70 -28.13 -19.57
C CYS A 71 6.05 -28.80 -19.28
N LEU A 72 6.99 -28.66 -20.17
CA LEU A 72 8.39 -29.08 -20.01
C LEU A 72 9.30 -27.93 -20.44
N LEU A 73 10.26 -27.61 -19.60
CA LEU A 73 11.33 -26.67 -19.89
C LEU A 73 12.61 -27.47 -20.12
N VAL A 74 13.23 -27.28 -21.27
CA VAL A 74 14.48 -27.93 -21.68
C VAL A 74 15.49 -26.90 -22.14
N GLU A 75 16.78 -27.27 -22.18
CA GLU A 75 17.80 -26.44 -22.80
C GLU A 75 17.48 -26.19 -24.28
N THR A 76 17.87 -25.02 -24.79
CA THR A 76 17.59 -24.62 -26.19
C THR A 76 18.03 -25.69 -27.17
N ASN A 77 17.15 -26.04 -28.11
CA ASN A 77 17.24 -27.14 -29.07
C ASN A 77 17.11 -28.55 -28.47
N GLY A 78 16.72 -28.66 -27.19
CA GLY A 78 16.36 -29.95 -26.58
C GLY A 78 15.13 -30.54 -27.28
N VAL A 79 15.13 -31.86 -27.54
CA VAL A 79 13.98 -32.56 -28.13
C VAL A 79 13.19 -33.23 -27.03
N PRO A 80 11.92 -32.83 -26.78
CA PRO A 80 11.12 -33.40 -25.71
C PRO A 80 10.68 -34.84 -26.04
N ASN A 81 10.68 -35.69 -25.01
CA ASN A 81 10.08 -37.00 -25.07
C ASN A 81 8.77 -37.02 -24.25
N VAL A 82 7.75 -37.73 -24.72
CA VAL A 82 6.46 -37.85 -23.97
C VAL A 82 6.66 -38.37 -22.53
N ASN A 83 7.68 -39.19 -22.31
CA ASN A 83 7.95 -39.85 -21.05
C ASN A 83 9.02 -39.11 -20.19
N ASP A 84 9.46 -37.93 -20.58
CA ASP A 84 10.43 -37.16 -19.76
C ASP A 84 9.88 -36.92 -18.36
N SER A 85 10.73 -37.12 -17.34
CA SER A 85 10.36 -36.93 -15.93
C SER A 85 10.17 -35.45 -15.56
N GLY A 86 10.64 -34.51 -16.40
CA GLY A 86 10.54 -33.06 -16.18
C GLY A 86 9.19 -32.43 -16.52
N TRP A 87 8.21 -33.22 -17.03
CA TRP A 87 6.89 -32.70 -17.32
C TRP A 87 6.15 -32.28 -16.04
N VAL A 88 5.83 -30.99 -15.93
CA VAL A 88 5.08 -30.38 -14.84
C VAL A 88 3.62 -30.24 -15.24
N LYS A 89 2.70 -30.75 -14.44
CA LYS A 89 1.26 -30.65 -14.69
C LYS A 89 0.80 -29.20 -14.54
N ALA A 90 0.09 -28.70 -15.56
CA ALA A 90 -0.51 -27.37 -15.49
C ALA A 90 -1.67 -27.33 -14.48
N ASN A 91 -1.68 -26.32 -13.63
CA ASN A 91 -2.76 -26.03 -12.70
C ASN A 91 -3.52 -24.80 -13.24
N ASN A 92 -4.80 -24.93 -13.54
CA ASN A 92 -5.63 -23.88 -14.13
C ASN A 92 -5.02 -23.21 -15.38
N GLY A 93 -4.28 -23.98 -16.19
CA GLY A 93 -3.61 -23.44 -17.38
C GLY A 93 -2.24 -22.82 -17.12
N TYR A 94 -1.66 -22.98 -15.93
CA TYR A 94 -0.37 -22.42 -15.55
C TYR A 94 0.63 -23.50 -15.14
N CYS A 95 1.87 -23.36 -15.61
CA CYS A 95 3.05 -24.07 -15.11
C CYS A 95 4.09 -23.08 -14.63
N SER A 96 4.89 -23.46 -13.63
CA SER A 96 6.00 -22.63 -13.14
C SER A 96 7.25 -23.48 -12.96
N PHE A 97 8.40 -22.98 -13.41
CA PHE A 97 9.70 -23.62 -13.33
C PHE A 97 10.68 -22.71 -12.61
N ILE A 98 11.61 -23.30 -11.87
CA ILE A 98 12.79 -22.61 -11.33
C ILE A 98 14.00 -23.18 -12.09
N THR A 99 14.71 -22.35 -12.84
CA THR A 99 15.81 -22.77 -13.71
C THR A 99 17.02 -21.84 -13.58
N ASP A 100 18.21 -22.43 -13.78
CA ASP A 100 19.47 -21.72 -13.97
C ASP A 100 19.90 -21.65 -15.45
N LEU A 101 19.10 -22.22 -16.35
CA LEU A 101 19.39 -22.19 -17.77
C LEU A 101 19.36 -20.73 -18.29
N SER A 102 20.41 -20.36 -18.99
CA SER A 102 20.51 -19.05 -19.66
C SER A 102 19.66 -18.98 -20.93
N SER A 103 19.36 -20.12 -21.56
CA SER A 103 18.49 -20.25 -22.71
C SER A 103 17.74 -21.58 -22.63
N TYR A 104 16.46 -21.55 -22.96
CA TYR A 104 15.58 -22.71 -22.85
C TYR A 104 14.45 -22.67 -23.89
N ASP A 105 13.92 -23.86 -24.20
CA ASP A 105 12.70 -24.04 -24.95
C ASP A 105 11.61 -24.59 -24.02
N VAL A 106 10.36 -24.20 -24.24
CA VAL A 106 9.21 -24.69 -23.49
C VAL A 106 8.29 -25.46 -24.42
N TYR A 107 7.93 -26.66 -24.00
CA TYR A 107 7.00 -27.53 -24.69
C TYR A 107 5.75 -27.76 -23.83
N VAL A 108 4.63 -28.02 -24.50
CA VAL A 108 3.38 -28.38 -23.84
C VAL A 108 2.88 -29.71 -24.40
N LYS A 109 2.38 -30.58 -23.56
CA LYS A 109 1.70 -31.82 -24.00
C LYS A 109 0.32 -31.95 -23.38
N ASP A 110 -0.54 -32.69 -24.03
CA ASP A 110 -1.84 -33.12 -23.48
C ASP A 110 -1.81 -34.56 -22.95
N SER A 111 -2.94 -34.99 -22.40
CA SER A 111 -3.15 -36.36 -21.92
C SER A 111 -3.15 -37.43 -23.02
N TYR A 112 -3.13 -37.06 -24.26
CA TYR A 112 -3.06 -37.98 -25.42
C TYR A 112 -1.64 -38.11 -25.97
N GLY A 113 -0.69 -37.34 -25.39
CA GLY A 113 0.73 -37.36 -25.80
C GLY A 113 1.03 -36.42 -26.98
N ASN A 114 0.09 -35.58 -27.40
CA ASN A 114 0.38 -34.56 -28.41
C ASN A 114 1.28 -33.50 -27.79
N ILE A 115 2.49 -33.34 -28.35
CA ILE A 115 3.45 -32.31 -27.92
C ILE A 115 3.36 -31.14 -28.91
N SER A 116 3.33 -29.92 -28.39
CA SER A 116 3.41 -28.71 -29.21
C SER A 116 4.74 -28.65 -29.95
N ASP A 117 4.71 -28.15 -31.18
CA ASP A 117 5.93 -27.64 -31.77
C ASP A 117 6.45 -26.48 -30.88
N VAL A 118 7.77 -26.38 -30.75
CA VAL A 118 8.38 -25.20 -30.13
C VAL A 118 7.76 -23.99 -30.79
N ASP A 119 7.15 -23.12 -30.03
CA ASP A 119 6.74 -21.83 -30.55
C ASP A 119 8.02 -21.11 -30.99
N LYS A 120 8.34 -21.26 -32.28
CA LYS A 120 9.43 -20.55 -32.96
C LYS A 120 9.14 -19.05 -33.08
N ARG A 121 8.16 -18.52 -32.38
CA ARG A 121 8.29 -17.17 -31.89
C ARG A 121 9.54 -17.19 -31.02
N LYS A 122 10.72 -17.20 -31.71
CA LYS A 122 11.92 -16.69 -31.06
C LYS A 122 11.41 -15.46 -30.33
N GLN A 123 11.12 -15.62 -29.05
CA GLN A 123 11.32 -14.50 -28.20
C GLN A 123 12.77 -14.14 -28.53
N LYS A 124 12.96 -13.17 -29.43
CA LYS A 124 14.03 -12.26 -29.21
C LYS A 124 13.81 -11.94 -27.75
N GLU A 125 14.57 -12.57 -26.85
CA GLU A 125 14.91 -11.94 -25.61
C GLU A 125 15.45 -10.60 -26.11
N LYS A 126 14.54 -9.63 -26.21
CA LYS A 126 14.96 -8.26 -26.13
C LYS A 126 15.71 -8.32 -24.82
N ASN A 127 17.00 -8.17 -24.82
CA ASN A 127 17.78 -7.87 -23.63
C ASN A 127 17.15 -6.59 -23.07
N ILE A 128 16.05 -6.77 -22.35
CA ILE A 128 15.28 -5.70 -21.74
C ILE A 128 16.11 -5.28 -20.55
N LYS A 129 16.89 -4.24 -20.73
CA LYS A 129 17.59 -3.62 -19.61
C LYS A 129 16.58 -2.78 -18.85
N LYS A 130 16.33 -3.16 -17.62
CA LYS A 130 15.47 -2.40 -16.70
C LYS A 130 16.17 -1.08 -16.39
N ILE A 131 15.48 0.03 -16.64
CA ILE A 131 15.90 1.36 -16.23
C ILE A 131 15.54 1.54 -14.77
N PRO A 132 16.48 1.86 -13.86
CA PRO A 132 16.15 2.15 -12.48
C PRO A 132 15.35 3.45 -12.38
N MET A 133 14.24 3.39 -11.66
CA MET A 133 13.33 4.51 -11.44
C MET A 133 13.48 5.06 -10.02
N SER A 134 13.15 6.33 -9.82
CA SER A 134 13.15 6.95 -8.47
C SER A 134 12.16 6.31 -7.51
N ASN A 135 11.07 5.79 -8.04
CA ASN A 135 9.98 5.16 -7.28
C ASN A 135 9.56 3.85 -7.97
N GLU A 136 9.18 2.84 -7.20
CA GLU A 136 8.52 1.64 -7.70
C GLU A 136 7.00 1.82 -7.76
N ASN A 137 6.45 2.48 -6.74
CA ASN A 137 5.05 2.84 -6.64
C ASN A 137 4.91 4.34 -6.42
N ILE A 138 3.84 4.91 -6.97
CA ILE A 138 3.42 6.30 -6.76
C ILE A 138 1.93 6.28 -6.41
N TYR A 139 1.58 6.97 -5.33
CA TYR A 139 0.21 7.07 -4.82
C TYR A 139 -0.27 8.51 -4.93
N LEU A 140 -1.35 8.73 -5.64
CA LEU A 140 -1.89 10.06 -5.93
C LEU A 140 -3.37 10.13 -5.55
N TYR A 141 -3.82 11.29 -5.06
CA TYR A 141 -5.23 11.66 -5.16
C TYR A 141 -5.52 12.23 -6.58
N PRO A 142 -6.78 12.20 -7.05
CA PRO A 142 -7.14 12.85 -8.33
C PRO A 142 -6.70 14.31 -8.34
N THR A 143 -6.10 14.76 -9.44
CA THR A 143 -5.49 16.08 -9.65
C THR A 143 -4.10 16.29 -9.05
N GLN A 144 -3.58 15.38 -8.23
CA GLN A 144 -2.22 15.47 -7.72
C GLN A 144 -1.20 15.24 -8.84
N GLN A 145 -0.07 15.94 -8.74
CA GLN A 145 1.07 15.75 -9.62
C GLN A 145 2.29 15.33 -8.83
N GLN A 146 3.05 14.40 -9.39
CA GLN A 146 4.33 13.96 -8.83
C GLN A 146 5.32 13.71 -9.95
N LYS A 147 6.56 14.16 -9.75
CA LYS A 147 7.65 13.90 -10.70
C LYS A 147 8.27 12.55 -10.41
N VAL A 148 8.49 11.76 -11.45
CA VAL A 148 9.32 10.55 -11.45
C VAL A 148 10.59 10.80 -12.26
N ASN A 149 11.71 10.25 -11.78
CA ASN A 149 13.00 10.37 -12.46
C ASN A 149 13.54 8.99 -12.82
N VAL A 150 14.36 8.97 -13.86
CA VAL A 150 15.23 7.85 -14.19
C VAL A 150 16.53 8.01 -13.37
N ASN A 151 16.90 6.97 -12.63
CA ASN A 151 18.11 6.95 -11.79
C ASN A 151 19.30 6.33 -12.52
N ASP A 152 19.56 6.78 -13.76
CA ASP A 152 20.73 6.38 -14.55
C ASP A 152 21.30 7.64 -15.25
N GLU A 153 22.48 8.04 -14.84
CA GLU A 153 23.17 9.26 -15.35
C GLU A 153 23.47 9.20 -16.85
N ASN A 154 23.52 8.01 -17.43
CA ASN A 154 23.77 7.81 -18.86
C ASN A 154 22.50 7.96 -19.72
N ILE A 155 21.33 8.09 -19.09
CA ILE A 155 20.04 8.23 -19.75
C ILE A 155 19.54 9.65 -19.58
N GLN A 156 19.77 10.51 -20.58
CA GLN A 156 19.36 11.92 -20.49
C GLN A 156 17.92 12.18 -20.93
N THR A 157 17.38 11.35 -21.81
CA THR A 157 16.02 11.51 -22.32
C THR A 157 15.34 10.17 -22.50
N VAL A 158 14.10 10.09 -22.07
CA VAL A 158 13.22 8.92 -22.25
C VAL A 158 11.91 9.37 -22.87
N GLN A 159 11.25 8.47 -23.58
CA GLN A 159 9.87 8.64 -23.96
C GLN A 159 8.98 8.11 -22.84
N TRP A 160 8.14 8.96 -22.30
CA TRP A 160 7.17 8.61 -21.28
C TRP A 160 5.87 8.12 -21.89
N LYS A 161 5.23 7.11 -21.27
CA LYS A 161 3.96 6.58 -21.70
C LYS A 161 3.16 6.05 -20.51
N SER A 162 1.87 6.36 -20.49
CA SER A 162 0.88 5.71 -19.59
C SER A 162 0.24 4.53 -20.30
N ASP A 163 -0.02 3.44 -19.58
CA ASP A 163 -0.80 2.31 -20.09
C ASP A 163 -2.32 2.62 -20.06
N ASP A 164 -2.76 3.52 -19.15
CA ASP A 164 -4.14 4.03 -19.12
C ASP A 164 -4.17 5.51 -18.72
N GLU A 165 -4.30 6.39 -19.71
CA GLU A 165 -4.36 7.84 -19.52
C GLU A 165 -5.65 8.33 -18.84
N LYS A 166 -6.68 7.48 -18.71
CA LYS A 166 -7.89 7.84 -17.94
C LYS A 166 -7.64 7.76 -16.43
N ILE A 167 -6.65 6.99 -16.00
CA ILE A 167 -6.26 6.85 -14.59
C ILE A 167 -5.17 7.86 -14.25
N ALA A 168 -4.08 7.88 -15.03
CA ALA A 168 -3.00 8.85 -14.85
C ALA A 168 -2.32 9.17 -16.18
N THR A 169 -1.92 10.41 -16.38
CA THR A 169 -1.10 10.85 -17.51
C THR A 169 0.32 11.13 -17.08
N VAL A 170 1.24 11.22 -18.05
CA VAL A 170 2.62 11.62 -17.82
C VAL A 170 3.07 12.57 -18.92
N ASP A 171 3.78 13.63 -18.57
CA ASP A 171 4.35 14.57 -19.54
C ASP A 171 5.80 14.18 -19.96
N ASN A 172 6.38 14.94 -20.89
CA ASN A 172 7.74 14.71 -21.38
C ASN A 172 8.84 14.91 -20.32
N ASN A 173 8.52 15.54 -19.18
CA ASN A 173 9.43 15.79 -18.07
C ASN A 173 9.33 14.72 -16.96
N GLY A 174 8.45 13.72 -17.14
CA GLY A 174 8.17 12.71 -16.14
C GLY A 174 7.24 13.18 -15.02
N ILE A 175 6.43 14.25 -15.26
CA ILE A 175 5.43 14.68 -14.31
C ILE A 175 4.16 13.84 -14.55
N ILE A 176 3.84 13.02 -13.57
CA ILE A 176 2.65 12.17 -13.54
C ILE A 176 1.50 12.98 -12.93
N SER A 177 0.33 12.96 -13.57
CA SER A 177 -0.89 13.58 -13.08
C SER A 177 -1.97 12.54 -12.86
N GLY A 178 -2.49 12.43 -11.63
CA GLY A 178 -3.64 11.59 -11.30
C GLY A 178 -4.93 12.15 -11.91
N ILE A 179 -5.71 11.32 -12.57
CA ILE A 179 -6.96 11.73 -13.25
C ILE A 179 -8.19 11.17 -12.54
N SER A 180 -8.26 9.84 -12.41
CA SER A 180 -9.37 9.15 -11.74
C SER A 180 -8.87 7.94 -10.96
N ALA A 181 -9.62 7.53 -9.95
CA ALA A 181 -9.27 6.37 -9.12
C ALA A 181 -9.07 5.10 -9.96
N GLY A 182 -7.97 4.40 -9.71
CA GLY A 182 -7.57 3.18 -10.43
C GLY A 182 -6.07 2.97 -10.34
N THR A 183 -5.60 1.94 -11.06
CA THR A 183 -4.17 1.58 -11.12
C THR A 183 -3.72 1.53 -12.58
N THR A 184 -2.59 2.15 -12.89
CA THR A 184 -1.95 2.11 -14.20
C THR A 184 -0.44 1.99 -14.05
N THR A 185 0.26 1.74 -15.17
CA THR A 185 1.73 1.73 -15.21
C THR A 185 2.21 2.88 -16.09
N ILE A 186 3.16 3.65 -15.58
CA ILE A 186 3.90 4.64 -16.35
C ILE A 186 5.22 4.01 -16.78
N LYS A 187 5.54 4.11 -18.06
CA LYS A 187 6.74 3.55 -18.68
C LYS A 187 7.67 4.64 -19.15
N ALA A 188 8.96 4.50 -18.78
CA ALA A 188 10.06 5.27 -19.35
C ALA A 188 10.76 4.42 -20.40
N ILE A 189 10.73 4.81 -21.67
CA ILE A 189 11.27 4.06 -22.80
C ILE A 189 12.52 4.77 -23.32
N TYR A 190 13.67 4.07 -23.29
CA TYR A 190 14.92 4.54 -23.83
C TYR A 190 15.46 3.53 -24.83
N LYS A 191 15.47 3.87 -26.13
CA LYS A 191 15.76 2.93 -27.22
C LYS A 191 14.82 1.71 -27.23
N GLU A 192 14.94 0.83 -28.19
CA GLU A 192 13.99 -0.26 -28.38
C GLU A 192 13.97 -1.33 -27.26
N ASN A 193 15.03 -1.38 -26.43
CA ASN A 193 15.25 -2.50 -25.49
C ASN A 193 15.46 -2.05 -24.03
N TYR A 194 15.26 -0.76 -23.71
CA TYR A 194 15.45 -0.24 -22.36
C TYR A 194 14.16 0.39 -21.89
N TYR A 195 13.60 -0.08 -20.78
CA TYR A 195 12.46 0.58 -20.17
C TYR A 195 12.46 0.48 -18.65
N GLY A 196 11.93 1.51 -18.02
CA GLY A 196 11.59 1.55 -16.62
C GLY A 196 10.09 1.58 -16.45
N GLU A 197 9.60 1.07 -15.33
CA GLU A 197 8.17 1.04 -15.00
C GLU A 197 7.95 1.57 -13.60
N VAL A 198 6.88 2.35 -13.44
CA VAL A 198 6.38 2.83 -12.14
C VAL A 198 4.90 2.49 -12.07
N LYS A 199 4.49 1.79 -11.03
CA LYS A 199 3.08 1.53 -10.75
C LYS A 199 2.46 2.79 -10.13
N VAL A 200 1.40 3.30 -10.74
CA VAL A 200 0.67 4.48 -10.26
C VAL A 200 -0.71 4.07 -9.77
N ILE A 201 -1.00 4.38 -8.53
CA ILE A 201 -2.29 4.14 -7.90
C ILE A 201 -2.91 5.50 -7.59
N VAL A 202 -4.03 5.82 -8.25
CA VAL A 202 -4.85 7.00 -7.96
C VAL A 202 -6.01 6.57 -7.07
N THR A 203 -6.19 7.25 -5.93
CA THR A 203 -7.20 6.83 -4.94
C THR A 203 -7.85 8.04 -4.27
N ASN A 204 -9.11 7.88 -3.84
CA ASN A 204 -9.84 8.85 -3.02
C ASN A 204 -9.70 8.61 -1.52
N LEU A 205 -8.89 7.64 -1.11
CA LEU A 205 -8.60 7.36 0.31
C LEU A 205 -7.70 8.43 0.94
N ILE A 206 -6.99 9.17 0.09
CA ILE A 206 -6.19 10.36 0.44
C ILE A 206 -6.68 11.56 -0.37
N GLU A 207 -6.41 12.75 0.14
CA GLU A 207 -6.84 14.01 -0.45
C GLU A 207 -5.75 15.08 -0.41
N LYS A 208 -6.00 16.18 -1.06
CA LYS A 208 -5.09 17.34 -1.02
C LYS A 208 -4.96 17.84 0.42
N PRO A 209 -3.72 17.98 0.93
CA PRO A 209 -3.49 18.51 2.27
C PRO A 209 -4.14 19.87 2.48
N ASP A 210 -5.05 19.95 3.45
CA ASP A 210 -5.74 21.20 3.84
C ASP A 210 -5.97 21.20 5.36
N ALA A 211 -5.24 22.06 6.07
CA ALA A 211 -5.36 22.22 7.52
C ALA A 211 -6.74 22.76 7.97
N SER A 212 -7.52 23.36 7.06
CA SER A 212 -8.85 23.88 7.34
C SER A 212 -9.99 22.90 7.03
N ALA A 213 -9.68 21.77 6.41
CA ALA A 213 -10.67 20.79 6.00
C ALA A 213 -11.42 20.18 7.20
N LYS A 214 -12.75 20.17 7.10
CA LYS A 214 -13.59 19.46 8.06
C LYS A 214 -13.88 18.06 7.53
N LYS A 215 -13.20 17.06 8.11
CA LYS A 215 -13.34 15.66 7.69
C LYS A 215 -14.43 14.96 8.48
N GLU A 216 -15.15 14.06 7.81
CA GLU A 216 -16.06 13.13 8.46
C GLU A 216 -15.28 12.11 9.29
N TYR A 217 -15.91 11.61 10.37
CA TYR A 217 -15.32 10.54 11.14
C TYR A 217 -15.28 9.24 10.34
N VAL A 218 -14.18 8.51 10.50
CA VAL A 218 -14.09 7.14 10.01
C VAL A 218 -15.16 6.29 10.70
N LYS A 219 -15.90 5.51 9.91
CA LYS A 219 -16.95 4.61 10.42
C LYS A 219 -16.39 3.21 10.62
N CYS A 220 -16.97 2.46 11.55
CA CYS A 220 -16.65 1.06 11.73
C CYS A 220 -16.76 0.31 10.39
N ARG A 221 -15.71 -0.42 10.02
CA ARG A 221 -15.59 -1.15 8.74
C ARG A 221 -15.77 -0.25 7.51
N GLN A 222 -15.26 0.98 7.59
CA GLN A 222 -15.27 1.95 6.49
C GLN A 222 -14.55 1.41 5.26
N PHE A 223 -13.50 0.63 5.47
CA PHE A 223 -12.59 0.16 4.42
C PHE A 223 -12.65 -1.36 4.30
N SER A 224 -12.49 -1.86 3.07
CA SER A 224 -12.12 -3.25 2.80
C SER A 224 -10.69 -3.53 3.28
N ASP A 225 -10.31 -4.81 3.39
CA ASP A 225 -8.94 -5.19 3.75
C ASP A 225 -7.91 -4.69 2.72
N ASP A 226 -8.27 -4.67 1.43
CA ASP A 226 -7.40 -4.16 0.36
C ASP A 226 -7.22 -2.64 0.44
N GLU A 227 -8.28 -1.87 0.73
CA GLU A 227 -8.20 -0.42 0.94
C GLU A 227 -7.41 -0.08 2.19
N ALA A 228 -7.57 -0.85 3.26
CA ALA A 228 -6.79 -0.68 4.48
C ALA A 228 -5.30 -0.97 4.25
N GLN A 229 -4.96 -2.01 3.50
CA GLN A 229 -3.58 -2.29 3.12
C GLN A 229 -3.02 -1.18 2.24
N LEU A 230 -3.79 -0.69 1.27
CA LEU A 230 -3.38 0.43 0.41
C LEU A 230 -3.07 1.69 1.23
N LEU A 231 -3.87 2.01 2.24
CA LEU A 231 -3.63 3.14 3.14
C LEU A 231 -2.32 2.97 3.94
N ASP A 232 -2.04 1.76 4.41
CA ASP A 232 -0.79 1.45 5.10
C ASP A 232 0.42 1.57 4.16
N ASP A 233 0.31 1.10 2.92
CA ASP A 233 1.35 1.21 1.91
C ASP A 233 1.65 2.68 1.58
N ILE A 234 0.60 3.53 1.48
CA ILE A 234 0.76 4.97 1.26
C ILE A 234 1.46 5.63 2.45
N LEU A 235 1.05 5.31 3.68
CA LEU A 235 1.68 5.84 4.89
C LEU A 235 3.16 5.46 4.95
N GLU A 236 3.49 4.19 4.68
CA GLU A 236 4.87 3.70 4.68
C GLU A 236 5.72 4.42 3.63
N GLU A 237 5.22 4.59 2.40
CA GLU A 237 5.95 5.28 1.34
C GLU A 237 6.19 6.76 1.68
N LYS A 238 5.21 7.47 2.22
CA LYS A 238 5.38 8.87 2.67
C LYS A 238 6.42 9.00 3.78
N ILE A 239 6.43 8.07 4.73
CA ILE A 239 7.45 8.04 5.80
C ILE A 239 8.84 7.75 5.20
N LYS A 240 8.94 6.82 4.27
CA LYS A 240 10.18 6.46 3.59
C LYS A 240 10.74 7.63 2.76
N GLU A 241 9.89 8.31 2.00
CA GLU A 241 10.27 9.51 1.22
C GLU A 241 10.78 10.65 2.13
N ALA A 242 10.15 10.86 3.29
CA ALA A 242 10.58 11.84 4.27
C ALA A 242 11.86 11.42 5.01
N GLY A 243 12.06 10.12 5.20
CA GLY A 243 13.17 9.49 5.91
C GLY A 243 12.72 8.70 7.13
N TYR A 244 12.68 7.39 7.01
CA TYR A 244 12.40 6.50 8.15
C TYR A 244 13.49 6.65 9.24
N GLN A 245 13.11 6.62 10.50
CA GLN A 245 13.97 6.88 11.67
C GLN A 245 14.60 8.30 11.67
N THR A 246 13.88 9.28 11.13
CA THR A 246 14.26 10.69 11.20
C THR A 246 13.08 11.51 11.73
N ARG A 247 13.37 12.75 12.11
CA ARG A 247 12.36 13.74 12.49
C ARG A 247 11.27 13.89 11.43
N ALA A 248 11.66 14.00 10.15
CA ALA A 248 10.75 14.14 9.03
C ALA A 248 9.83 12.92 8.84
N GLY A 249 10.31 11.71 9.11
CA GLY A 249 9.48 10.50 9.05
C GLY A 249 8.33 10.53 10.07
N VAL A 250 8.58 11.01 11.29
CA VAL A 250 7.53 11.18 12.30
C VAL A 250 6.53 12.26 11.88
N VAL A 251 7.04 13.38 11.36
CA VAL A 251 6.18 14.47 10.85
C VAL A 251 5.33 14.00 9.68
N ALA A 252 5.87 13.18 8.78
CA ALA A 252 5.12 12.59 7.67
C ALA A 252 3.98 11.71 8.18
N ALA A 253 4.20 10.88 9.19
CA ALA A 253 3.15 10.09 9.82
C ALA A 253 2.05 10.99 10.43
N ALA A 254 2.43 12.01 11.18
CA ALA A 254 1.49 12.94 11.80
C ALA A 254 0.67 13.72 10.75
N ARG A 255 1.33 14.23 9.69
CA ARG A 255 0.69 14.94 8.57
C ARG A 255 -0.23 14.02 7.78
N PHE A 256 0.18 12.78 7.55
CA PHE A 256 -0.65 11.82 6.84
C PHE A 256 -2.03 11.69 7.51
N LEU A 257 -2.06 11.44 8.81
CA LEU A 257 -3.31 11.18 9.51
C LEU A 257 -4.17 12.45 9.67
N THR A 258 -3.56 13.62 9.74
CA THR A 258 -4.26 14.89 9.94
C THR A 258 -4.63 15.60 8.63
N LEU A 259 -3.84 15.43 7.56
CA LEU A 259 -3.99 16.17 6.31
C LEU A 259 -4.38 15.29 5.12
N ASP A 260 -3.62 14.20 4.88
CA ASP A 260 -3.81 13.41 3.66
C ASP A 260 -4.96 12.42 3.78
N PHE A 261 -5.10 11.75 4.91
CA PHE A 261 -6.16 10.78 5.14
C PHE A 261 -7.54 11.43 5.05
N SER A 262 -8.43 10.89 4.23
CA SER A 262 -9.71 11.52 3.88
C SER A 262 -10.74 11.54 5.03
N TYR A 263 -10.45 10.86 6.13
CA TYR A 263 -11.36 10.78 7.28
C TYR A 263 -10.67 11.23 8.57
N ARG A 264 -11.47 11.53 9.57
CA ARG A 264 -11.00 11.85 10.92
C ARG A 264 -11.05 10.61 11.79
N VAL A 265 -9.94 10.33 12.50
CA VAL A 265 -9.92 9.32 13.58
C VAL A 265 -10.58 9.92 14.82
N PRO A 266 -11.59 9.24 15.44
CA PRO A 266 -12.24 9.74 16.63
C PRO A 266 -11.28 9.90 17.82
N TYR A 267 -11.63 10.77 18.75
CA TYR A 267 -10.99 10.79 20.06
C TYR A 267 -11.48 9.62 20.89
N PHE A 268 -10.54 8.86 21.46
CA PHE A 268 -10.86 7.82 22.42
C PHE A 268 -9.85 7.84 23.55
N TYR A 269 -10.33 7.96 24.78
CA TYR A 269 -9.47 8.04 25.95
C TYR A 269 -8.59 6.80 26.10
N GLU A 270 -7.30 7.03 26.36
CA GLU A 270 -6.28 6.01 26.58
C GLU A 270 -6.11 5.02 25.41
N ASN A 271 -6.06 5.53 24.21
CA ASN A 271 -5.82 4.74 23.02
C ASN A 271 -6.76 3.56 22.81
N GLY A 272 -8.02 3.69 23.21
CA GLY A 272 -8.97 2.64 23.04
C GLY A 272 -8.74 1.48 24.00
N ARG A 273 -8.80 1.72 25.30
CA ARG A 273 -8.80 0.64 26.30
C ARG A 273 -9.86 -0.37 26.04
N LEU A 274 -9.43 -1.60 26.00
CA LEU A 274 -10.29 -2.73 25.76
C LEU A 274 -10.85 -3.33 27.03
N GLU A 275 -11.94 -4.04 26.83
CA GLU A 275 -12.84 -4.62 27.80
C GLU A 275 -12.19 -5.52 28.86
N ASN A 276 -11.07 -6.11 28.63
CA ASN A 276 -10.43 -7.08 29.53
C ASN A 276 -9.11 -6.61 30.10
N TYR A 277 -8.85 -5.32 30.09
CA TYR A 277 -7.62 -4.79 30.62
C TYR A 277 -7.75 -4.65 32.15
N GLU A 278 -7.43 -5.72 32.88
CA GLU A 278 -7.32 -5.75 34.32
C GLU A 278 -6.00 -5.11 34.77
N PRO A 279 -5.99 -4.55 35.97
CA PRO A 279 -5.97 -3.11 36.21
C PRO A 279 -4.66 -2.57 35.73
N TYR A 280 -4.64 -1.30 35.35
CA TYR A 280 -3.47 -0.48 35.16
C TYR A 280 -2.13 -1.13 35.53
N GLN A 281 -1.61 -1.98 34.68
CA GLN A 281 -0.19 -2.19 34.66
C GLN A 281 0.30 -1.28 33.57
N TYR A 282 0.89 -0.16 33.95
CA TYR A 282 1.77 0.61 33.09
C TYR A 282 2.96 -0.28 32.73
N VAL A 283 2.74 -1.16 31.82
CA VAL A 283 3.81 -1.89 31.18
C VAL A 283 4.10 -1.05 29.94
N ASP A 284 5.25 -0.39 29.91
CA ASP A 284 5.70 0.39 28.77
C ASP A 284 5.51 -0.44 27.49
N GLY A 285 4.62 0.02 26.61
CA GLY A 285 4.39 -0.60 25.31
C GLY A 285 3.49 -1.83 25.25
N GLU A 286 2.83 -2.24 26.33
CA GLU A 286 1.89 -3.37 26.31
C GLU A 286 0.46 -2.98 26.71
N GLY A 287 -0.51 -3.56 26.02
CA GLY A 287 -1.92 -3.54 26.44
C GLY A 287 -2.80 -2.45 25.85
N ARG A 288 -2.29 -1.63 24.93
CA ARG A 288 -3.05 -0.63 24.19
C ARG A 288 -2.88 -0.81 22.69
N TYR A 289 -3.52 0.08 21.88
CA TYR A 289 -3.35 0.07 20.41
C TYR A 289 -2.01 0.64 19.96
N TYR A 290 -0.94 0.31 20.63
CA TYR A 290 0.39 0.67 20.25
C TYR A 290 0.86 -0.23 19.09
N HIS A 291 0.73 0.26 17.87
CA HIS A 291 0.97 -0.52 16.67
C HIS A 291 1.39 0.35 15.49
N LYS A 292 2.02 -0.24 14.50
CA LYS A 292 2.30 0.39 13.21
C LYS A 292 1.10 0.33 12.28
N GLY A 293 1.01 1.33 11.40
CA GLY A 293 -0.02 1.41 10.38
C GLY A 293 -1.36 1.91 10.91
N LEU A 294 -2.36 1.87 10.06
CA LEU A 294 -3.67 2.45 10.33
C LEU A 294 -4.62 1.53 11.08
N TYR A 295 -4.20 0.30 11.36
CA TYR A 295 -4.99 -0.64 12.12
C TYR A 295 -6.35 -0.98 11.50
N LEU A 296 -6.44 -0.92 10.20
CA LEU A 296 -7.69 -1.06 9.48
C LEU A 296 -7.89 -2.46 8.87
N SER A 297 -6.80 -3.20 8.61
CA SER A 297 -6.88 -4.53 8.00
C SER A 297 -7.02 -5.64 9.03
N THR A 298 -7.79 -6.68 8.67
CA THR A 298 -7.96 -7.90 9.48
C THR A 298 -6.61 -8.61 9.70
N LYS A 299 -5.67 -8.51 8.74
CA LYS A 299 -4.33 -9.07 8.86
C LYS A 299 -3.55 -8.41 9.99
N LYS A 300 -3.58 -7.08 10.08
CA LYS A 300 -2.90 -6.33 11.14
C LYS A 300 -3.48 -6.60 12.52
N ILE A 301 -4.79 -6.77 12.63
CA ILE A 301 -5.44 -7.14 13.88
C ILE A 301 -4.92 -8.49 14.42
N LYS A 302 -4.63 -9.46 13.53
CA LYS A 302 -4.06 -10.76 13.92
C LYS A 302 -2.61 -10.69 14.41
N ASP A 303 -1.86 -9.70 13.93
CA ASP A 303 -0.45 -9.51 14.32
C ASP A 303 -0.31 -8.84 15.69
N LEU A 304 -1.40 -8.30 16.23
CA LEU A 304 -1.43 -7.73 17.57
C LEU A 304 -1.47 -8.81 18.62
N LYS A 305 -0.53 -8.76 19.54
CA LYS A 305 -0.50 -9.64 20.72
C LYS A 305 -1.51 -9.26 21.80
N ALA A 306 -2.42 -8.36 21.50
CA ALA A 306 -3.38 -7.88 22.46
C ALA A 306 -4.50 -8.90 22.69
N ASN A 307 -4.95 -9.05 23.92
CA ASN A 307 -6.06 -9.91 24.34
C ASN A 307 -7.39 -9.26 23.95
N PHE A 308 -7.67 -9.16 22.66
CA PHE A 308 -8.90 -8.56 22.17
C PHE A 308 -10.04 -9.55 22.04
N VAL A 309 -11.21 -9.09 22.39
CA VAL A 309 -12.47 -9.68 21.97
C VAL A 309 -13.05 -8.79 20.87
N GLY A 310 -12.72 -9.11 19.61
CA GLY A 310 -13.27 -8.44 18.42
C GLY A 310 -12.29 -7.50 17.68
N PRO A 311 -12.68 -7.01 16.50
CA PRO A 311 -11.84 -6.19 15.67
C PRO A 311 -11.72 -4.76 16.23
N ALA A 312 -10.54 -4.37 16.62
CA ALA A 312 -10.23 -3.02 17.07
C ALA A 312 -9.93 -2.10 15.87
N ILE A 313 -10.94 -1.74 15.14
CA ILE A 313 -10.86 -0.85 13.99
C ILE A 313 -11.30 0.55 14.42
N TRP A 314 -10.64 1.60 13.96
CA TRP A 314 -11.07 2.96 14.22
C TRP A 314 -12.52 3.17 13.82
N GLY A 315 -13.24 3.91 14.65
CA GLY A 315 -14.67 4.18 14.47
C GLY A 315 -15.60 3.05 14.92
N CYS A 316 -15.10 1.85 15.23
CA CYS A 316 -15.91 0.79 15.84
C CYS A 316 -16.12 1.05 17.33
N ASN A 317 -17.34 0.80 17.80
CA ASN A 317 -17.63 1.00 19.21
C ASN A 317 -16.94 -0.04 20.09
N LEU A 318 -16.23 0.44 21.08
CA LEU A 318 -15.62 -0.36 22.14
C LEU A 318 -16.24 0.00 23.48
N GLN A 319 -16.35 -0.99 24.37
CA GLN A 319 -16.84 -0.75 25.72
C GLN A 319 -15.74 -0.13 26.58
N ASN A 320 -16.06 0.96 27.25
CA ASN A 320 -15.15 1.62 28.18
C ASN A 320 -15.21 0.95 29.56
N TYR A 321 -14.05 0.73 30.18
CA TYR A 321 -13.94 0.05 31.48
C TYR A 321 -13.58 0.97 32.64
N THR A 322 -13.17 2.20 32.35
CA THR A 322 -12.77 3.15 33.39
C THR A 322 -13.61 4.40 33.36
N ASP A 323 -14.13 4.81 34.53
CA ASP A 323 -14.71 6.13 34.70
C ASP A 323 -13.61 7.18 34.72
N TRP A 324 -13.80 8.25 33.97
CA TRP A 324 -12.92 9.39 34.00
C TRP A 324 -13.72 10.69 34.11
N ASN A 325 -13.77 11.26 35.31
CA ASN A 325 -14.39 12.55 35.62
C ASN A 325 -15.75 12.80 34.95
N GLY A 326 -16.56 11.76 34.77
CA GLY A 326 -17.86 11.83 34.12
C GLY A 326 -17.85 12.03 32.61
N VAL A 327 -16.67 12.06 31.98
CA VAL A 327 -16.52 12.17 30.51
C VAL A 327 -16.67 10.82 29.85
N TYR A 328 -16.07 9.80 30.44
CA TYR A 328 -16.24 8.40 30.02
C TYR A 328 -16.86 7.60 31.16
N VAL A 329 -17.90 6.85 30.87
CA VAL A 329 -18.66 6.08 31.85
C VAL A 329 -18.43 4.60 31.60
N THR A 330 -18.03 3.88 32.66
CA THR A 330 -17.85 2.43 32.62
C THR A 330 -19.06 1.72 32.02
N GLY A 331 -18.82 0.82 31.08
CA GLY A 331 -19.86 0.05 30.40
C GLY A 331 -20.51 0.73 29.21
N GLN A 332 -20.25 2.02 28.97
CA GLN A 332 -20.70 2.70 27.74
C GLN A 332 -19.81 2.38 26.54
N LEU A 333 -20.40 2.42 25.36
CA LEU A 333 -19.74 2.20 24.10
C LEU A 333 -19.28 3.54 23.49
N TYR A 334 -18.02 3.61 23.12
CA TYR A 334 -17.42 4.77 22.44
C TYR A 334 -16.75 4.32 21.15
N PRO A 335 -16.74 5.16 20.09
CA PRO A 335 -16.02 4.84 18.87
C PRO A 335 -14.51 4.79 19.15
N ASN A 336 -13.87 3.70 18.75
CA ASN A 336 -12.42 3.53 18.87
C ASN A 336 -11.66 4.60 18.10
N GLY A 337 -10.58 5.11 18.69
CA GLY A 337 -9.77 6.16 18.11
C GLY A 337 -8.44 6.33 18.85
N LEU A 338 -7.91 7.54 18.84
CA LEU A 338 -6.68 7.93 19.51
C LEU A 338 -6.92 9.09 20.45
N ASP A 339 -6.35 9.06 21.65
CA ASP A 339 -6.22 10.23 22.50
C ASP A 339 -4.97 11.04 22.12
N CYS A 340 -4.63 12.08 22.90
CA CYS A 340 -3.55 12.98 22.58
C CYS A 340 -2.17 12.29 22.62
N SER A 341 -1.87 11.56 23.69
CA SER A 341 -0.61 10.81 23.82
C SER A 341 -0.53 9.65 22.84
N GLY A 342 -1.65 8.96 22.63
CA GLY A 342 -1.73 7.88 21.68
C GLY A 342 -1.49 8.28 20.23
N PHE A 343 -1.97 9.45 19.82
CA PHE A 343 -1.64 9.99 18.51
C PHE A 343 -0.14 10.27 18.37
N VAL A 344 0.48 10.87 19.39
CA VAL A 344 1.92 11.17 19.38
C VAL A 344 2.75 9.90 19.34
N THR A 345 2.44 8.92 20.21
CA THR A 345 3.17 7.64 20.26
C THR A 345 2.97 6.84 18.97
N TRP A 346 1.77 6.88 18.38
CA TRP A 346 1.50 6.28 17.08
C TRP A 346 2.38 6.91 15.96
N ALA A 347 2.49 8.24 15.91
CA ALA A 347 3.32 8.92 14.92
C ALA A 347 4.81 8.61 15.11
N LEU A 348 5.29 8.58 16.34
CA LEU A 348 6.66 8.20 16.68
C LEU A 348 6.96 6.76 16.24
N LEU A 349 6.09 5.80 16.58
CA LEU A 349 6.28 4.40 16.23
C LEU A 349 6.29 4.18 14.71
N ASN A 350 5.38 4.82 13.98
CA ASN A 350 5.35 4.73 12.52
C ASN A 350 6.59 5.37 11.89
N GLY A 351 7.07 6.49 12.45
CA GLY A 351 8.32 7.12 12.05
C GLY A 351 9.59 6.34 12.41
N GLY A 352 9.46 5.22 13.13
CA GLY A 352 10.56 4.31 13.46
C GLY A 352 11.13 4.47 14.88
N PHE A 353 10.42 5.15 15.79
CA PHE A 353 10.83 5.36 17.18
C PHE A 353 9.86 4.64 18.13
N ASP A 354 10.32 3.54 18.68
CA ASP A 354 9.59 2.76 19.67
C ASP A 354 9.84 3.36 21.07
N VAL A 355 8.94 4.24 21.50
CA VAL A 355 8.99 4.90 22.80
C VAL A 355 8.08 4.23 23.83
N GLY A 356 7.30 3.26 23.41
CA GLY A 356 6.23 2.66 24.21
C GLY A 356 4.94 3.48 24.16
N ASP A 357 3.87 2.90 24.73
CA ASP A 357 2.58 3.57 24.89
C ASP A 357 2.58 4.41 26.17
N ILE A 358 3.12 5.60 26.10
CA ILE A 358 3.38 6.49 27.24
C ILE A 358 2.45 7.70 27.25
N GLY A 359 2.21 8.26 28.43
CA GLY A 359 1.29 9.36 28.68
C GLY A 359 1.85 10.75 28.36
N ALA A 360 1.09 11.77 28.71
CA ALA A 360 1.36 13.17 28.39
C ALA A 360 1.68 14.03 29.65
N GLY A 361 2.52 13.54 30.57
CA GLY A 361 2.99 14.32 31.73
C GLY A 361 2.01 14.42 32.88
N THR A 362 1.16 13.42 33.08
CA THR A 362 0.16 13.42 34.17
C THR A 362 0.55 12.60 35.37
N ASP A 363 1.54 11.72 35.26
CA ASP A 363 2.00 10.84 36.31
C ASP A 363 3.53 10.88 36.46
N PRO A 364 4.06 11.60 37.46
CA PRO A 364 5.51 11.73 37.63
C PRO A 364 6.20 10.43 38.09
N ALA A 365 5.45 9.37 38.39
CA ALA A 365 6.00 8.09 38.78
C ALA A 365 6.35 7.21 37.58
N HIS A 366 5.87 7.57 36.38
CA HIS A 366 6.06 6.80 35.17
C HIS A 366 6.67 7.66 34.07
N LYS A 367 7.46 7.03 33.20
CA LYS A 367 7.99 7.67 32.00
C LYS A 367 6.85 8.14 31.10
N ASP A 368 6.95 9.37 30.61
CA ASP A 368 5.96 9.93 29.68
C ASP A 368 6.63 10.72 28.53
N LEU A 369 5.80 11.33 27.65
CA LEU A 369 6.28 12.08 26.51
C LEU A 369 7.16 13.28 26.88
N THR A 370 7.03 13.82 28.10
CA THR A 370 7.86 14.95 28.55
C THR A 370 9.30 14.53 28.89
N ASP A 371 9.55 13.24 29.07
CA ASP A 371 10.88 12.68 29.37
C ASP A 371 11.69 12.36 28.11
N LEU A 372 11.09 12.50 26.92
CA LEU A 372 11.76 12.16 25.67
C LEU A 372 12.81 13.18 25.23
N GLY A 373 12.73 14.41 25.73
CA GLY A 373 13.65 15.48 25.35
C GLY A 373 13.67 16.62 26.32
N GLN A 374 14.29 17.74 25.94
CA GLN A 374 14.38 18.91 26.81
C GLN A 374 13.05 19.69 26.86
N LYS A 375 12.42 19.73 28.02
CA LYS A 375 11.21 20.54 28.27
C LYS A 375 11.58 22.01 28.41
N VAL A 376 11.03 22.87 27.54
CA VAL A 376 11.23 24.32 27.54
C VAL A 376 9.91 25.06 27.45
N TYR A 377 9.71 26.12 28.24
CA TYR A 377 8.49 26.93 28.19
C TYR A 377 8.47 27.82 26.95
N ILE A 378 7.28 27.97 26.34
CA ILE A 378 7.12 28.80 25.16
C ILE A 378 7.24 30.27 25.50
N THR A 379 8.23 30.94 24.88
CA THR A 379 8.47 32.38 24.94
C THR A 379 8.75 32.92 23.54
N GLU A 380 8.64 34.23 23.32
CA GLU A 380 9.00 34.83 22.03
C GLU A 380 10.46 34.58 21.67
N GLU A 381 11.36 34.63 22.67
CA GLU A 381 12.78 34.36 22.50
C GLU A 381 13.05 32.92 22.06
N LEU A 382 12.38 31.94 22.70
CA LEU A 382 12.51 30.55 22.31
C LEU A 382 12.06 30.34 20.85
N MET A 383 10.88 30.88 20.49
CA MET A 383 10.34 30.71 19.16
C MET A 383 11.15 31.42 18.06
N ALA A 384 11.88 32.49 18.43
CA ALA A 384 12.79 33.19 17.53
C ALA A 384 14.21 32.57 17.48
N SER A 385 14.57 31.71 18.44
CA SER A 385 15.95 31.22 18.63
C SER A 385 16.44 30.24 17.55
N GLY A 386 15.53 29.68 16.73
CA GLY A 386 15.84 28.60 15.79
C GLY A 386 16.06 27.22 16.44
N LYS A 387 15.89 27.09 17.76
CA LYS A 387 16.01 25.81 18.47
C LYS A 387 14.79 24.91 18.25
N VAL A 388 13.62 25.53 18.13
CA VAL A 388 12.39 24.81 17.89
C VAL A 388 12.32 24.36 16.45
N LYS A 389 12.02 23.08 16.22
CA LYS A 389 11.92 22.48 14.90
C LYS A 389 10.56 21.84 14.69
N VAL A 390 10.16 21.73 13.43
CA VAL A 390 9.02 20.88 13.04
C VAL A 390 9.32 19.46 13.51
N GLY A 391 8.35 18.80 14.17
CA GLY A 391 8.52 17.49 14.80
C GLY A 391 8.82 17.52 16.29
N ASP A 392 9.09 18.70 16.89
CA ASP A 392 9.13 18.81 18.34
C ASP A 392 7.72 18.62 18.92
N LEU A 393 7.63 18.10 20.15
CA LEU A 393 6.34 17.96 20.82
C LEU A 393 5.95 19.28 21.48
N ILE A 394 4.67 19.58 21.50
CA ILE A 394 4.11 20.80 22.05
C ILE A 394 2.87 20.50 22.87
N GLY A 395 2.72 21.10 24.06
CA GLY A 395 1.53 20.83 24.87
C GLY A 395 1.56 21.47 26.26
N LEU A 396 0.85 20.81 27.17
CA LEU A 396 0.81 21.05 28.61
C LEU A 396 0.65 19.71 29.32
N ASP A 397 0.76 19.69 30.66
CA ASP A 397 0.54 18.46 31.42
C ASP A 397 -0.91 17.96 31.21
N GLY A 398 -1.03 16.74 30.73
CA GLY A 398 -2.30 16.13 30.32
C GLY A 398 -2.67 16.29 28.84
N HIS A 399 -1.85 17.01 28.05
CA HIS A 399 -2.05 17.10 26.61
C HIS A 399 -0.72 17.23 25.86
N MET A 400 -0.52 16.42 24.83
CA MET A 400 0.65 16.48 23.98
C MET A 400 0.26 16.37 22.50
N ALA A 401 0.98 17.10 21.66
CA ALA A 401 0.81 17.22 20.23
C ALA A 401 2.16 17.29 19.52
N ILE A 402 2.16 17.27 18.19
CA ILE A 402 3.34 17.41 17.35
C ILE A 402 3.28 18.74 16.61
N LEU A 403 4.34 19.57 16.71
CA LEU A 403 4.49 20.75 15.87
C LEU A 403 4.77 20.30 14.45
N ALA A 404 3.72 20.28 13.62
CA ALA A 404 3.76 19.67 12.29
C ALA A 404 4.23 20.62 11.19
N GLY A 405 4.25 21.94 11.42
CA GLY A 405 4.68 22.89 10.42
C GLY A 405 4.42 24.34 10.84
N TRP A 406 4.86 25.28 10.02
CA TRP A 406 4.54 26.69 10.12
C TRP A 406 4.73 27.43 8.80
N ASP A 407 4.04 28.56 8.69
CA ASP A 407 4.27 29.57 7.65
C ASP A 407 4.59 30.93 8.29
N SER A 408 4.48 31.99 7.53
CA SER A 408 4.74 33.37 8.02
C SER A 408 3.70 33.85 9.04
N GLN A 409 2.53 33.23 9.12
CA GLN A 409 1.41 33.68 9.95
C GLN A 409 1.01 32.69 11.03
N ASN A 410 1.19 31.38 10.81
CA ASN A 410 0.63 30.33 11.64
C ASN A 410 1.64 29.25 11.99
N TYR A 411 1.41 28.58 13.12
CA TYR A 411 1.90 27.25 13.46
C TYR A 411 0.79 26.23 13.18
N TYR A 412 1.19 25.07 12.70
CA TYR A 412 0.32 23.94 12.43
C TYR A 412 0.66 22.79 13.38
N ILE A 413 -0.29 22.39 14.19
CA ILE A 413 -0.12 21.44 15.30
C ILE A 413 -0.99 20.21 15.00
N ALA A 414 -0.35 19.08 14.80
CA ALA A 414 -1.02 17.80 14.63
C ALA A 414 -1.31 17.19 16.01
N GLU A 415 -2.56 16.91 16.28
CA GLU A 415 -3.01 16.46 17.60
C GLU A 415 -4.30 15.67 17.58
N SER A 416 -4.60 14.99 18.66
CA SER A 416 -5.92 14.48 18.95
C SER A 416 -6.49 15.18 20.17
N LEU A 417 -7.64 15.83 20.02
CA LEU A 417 -8.30 16.62 21.07
C LEU A 417 -9.72 16.12 21.32
N ASN A 418 -10.09 15.99 22.61
CA ASN A 418 -11.45 15.66 23.01
C ASN A 418 -12.45 16.76 22.56
N THR A 419 -12.08 18.03 22.69
CA THR A 419 -12.93 19.18 22.32
C THR A 419 -13.22 19.26 20.81
N THR A 420 -12.31 18.77 19.96
CA THR A 420 -12.51 18.65 18.51
C THR A 420 -13.07 17.29 18.11
N GLY A 421 -13.09 16.34 19.03
CA GLY A 421 -13.61 14.99 18.85
C GLY A 421 -12.62 14.02 18.18
N GLY A 422 -11.34 14.34 18.07
CA GLY A 422 -10.35 13.41 17.49
C GLY A 422 -9.15 14.08 16.85
N VAL A 423 -8.53 13.34 15.94
CA VAL A 423 -7.29 13.71 15.25
C VAL A 423 -7.53 14.86 14.26
N VAL A 424 -6.78 15.93 14.40
CA VAL A 424 -6.92 17.16 13.60
C VAL A 424 -5.58 17.86 13.39
N MET A 425 -5.52 18.72 12.39
CA MET A 425 -4.50 19.76 12.27
C MET A 425 -5.05 21.07 12.83
N THR A 426 -4.52 21.51 13.96
CA THR A 426 -4.88 22.78 14.59
C THR A 426 -3.99 23.89 14.06
N THR A 427 -4.60 25.01 13.67
CA THR A 427 -3.90 26.22 13.23
C THR A 427 -3.88 27.26 14.34
N VAL A 428 -2.70 27.70 14.74
CA VAL A 428 -2.50 28.73 15.77
C VAL A 428 -1.72 29.90 15.19
N ALA A 429 -2.32 31.09 15.20
CA ALA A 429 -1.61 32.29 14.78
C ALA A 429 -0.33 32.48 15.60
N ARG A 430 0.79 32.81 14.95
CA ARG A 430 2.10 32.97 15.62
C ARG A 430 2.05 33.94 16.79
N THR A 431 1.29 35.01 16.65
CA THR A 431 1.09 36.03 17.71
C THR A 431 0.29 35.54 18.91
N LYS A 432 -0.38 34.38 18.79
CA LYS A 432 -1.21 33.82 19.87
C LYS A 432 -0.57 32.60 20.55
N LEU A 433 0.56 32.11 20.08
CA LEU A 433 1.14 30.88 20.62
C LEU A 433 1.74 31.11 22.04
N VAL A 434 2.49 32.19 22.24
CA VAL A 434 3.15 32.49 23.52
C VAL A 434 2.18 32.61 24.68
N ASN A 435 0.95 33.09 24.44
CA ASN A 435 -0.09 33.23 25.46
C ASN A 435 -1.21 32.20 25.32
N ASN A 436 -0.93 31.09 24.65
CA ASN A 436 -1.91 30.03 24.45
C ASN A 436 -2.20 29.28 25.75
N SER A 437 -3.45 28.92 26.01
CA SER A 437 -3.84 28.18 27.22
C SER A 437 -3.57 26.69 27.12
N ILE A 438 -3.49 26.14 25.89
CA ILE A 438 -3.33 24.70 25.62
C ILE A 438 -1.85 24.36 25.40
N TYR A 439 -1.05 25.28 24.84
CA TYR A 439 0.35 25.02 24.54
C TYR A 439 1.23 25.87 25.45
N ARG A 440 1.86 25.25 26.44
CA ARG A 440 2.68 25.92 27.47
C ARG A 440 4.17 25.68 27.30
N TYR A 441 4.54 24.51 26.77
CA TYR A 441 5.93 24.13 26.62
C TYR A 441 6.12 23.30 25.33
N ILE A 442 7.37 23.20 24.96
CA ILE A 442 7.87 22.35 23.87
C ILE A 442 8.84 21.34 24.45
N ILE A 443 8.78 20.12 23.97
CA ILE A 443 9.82 19.12 24.19
C ILE A 443 10.71 19.11 22.94
N LEU A 444 11.94 19.58 23.08
CA LEU A 444 12.93 19.56 22.01
C LEU A 444 13.41 18.12 21.79
N MET A 445 13.18 17.59 20.62
CA MET A 445 13.31 16.16 20.32
C MET A 445 14.63 15.76 19.65
N ASP A 446 15.64 16.64 19.64
CA ASP A 446 16.92 16.38 18.94
C ASP A 446 17.67 15.16 19.49
N GLU A 447 17.48 14.80 20.76
CA GLU A 447 18.10 13.61 21.37
C GLU A 447 17.47 12.30 20.88
N VAL A 448 16.16 12.32 20.55
CA VAL A 448 15.43 11.18 20.03
C VAL A 448 15.70 10.98 18.55
N TYR A 449 15.48 12.01 17.75
CA TYR A 449 15.53 11.88 16.29
C TYR A 449 16.94 11.75 15.71
N LYS A 450 17.92 12.41 16.30
CA LYS A 450 19.35 12.44 15.87
C LYS A 450 19.60 12.99 14.45
N THR A 451 18.65 12.91 13.55
CA THR A 451 18.70 13.44 12.18
C THR A 451 17.35 14.03 11.78
N ASP A 452 17.39 15.07 10.94
CA ASP A 452 16.17 15.77 10.51
C ASP A 452 15.48 15.10 9.31
N GLY A 453 16.21 14.34 8.46
CA GLY A 453 15.67 13.78 7.22
C GLY A 453 15.27 14.88 6.23
N ASN A 454 14.27 14.59 5.37
CA ASN A 454 13.74 15.54 4.39
C ASN A 454 12.69 16.47 5.02
N LEU A 455 13.09 17.18 6.08
CA LEU A 455 12.20 18.04 6.85
C LEU A 455 11.79 19.30 6.09
N THR A 456 10.50 19.59 6.06
CA THR A 456 9.93 20.81 5.49
C THR A 456 9.04 21.49 6.51
N ASN A 457 8.94 22.84 6.45
CA ASN A 457 8.04 23.60 7.32
C ASN A 457 6.57 23.48 6.84
N MET A 458 6.37 23.13 5.57
CA MET A 458 5.06 22.96 4.95
C MET A 458 4.98 21.59 4.23
N TRP A 459 3.76 21.19 3.92
CA TRP A 459 3.42 19.99 3.15
C TRP A 459 3.29 20.29 1.65
#